data_20ed5a7020333470aa6929ff229f2a83
#
_entry.id   20ed5a7020333470aa6929ff229f2a83
#
_cell.length_a   1.000
_cell.length_b   1.000
_cell.length_c   1.000
_cell.angle_alpha   90.00
_cell.angle_beta   90.00
_cell.angle_gamma   90.00
#
_symmetry.space_group_name_H-M   'P 1'
#
loop_
_entity.id
_entity.type
_entity.pdbx_description
1 polymer ?
#
loop_
_entity_poly.entity_id
_entity_poly.type
_entity_poly.pdbx_seq_one_letter_code
_entity_poly.pdbx_strand_id
1 'polypeptide(L)'
;MRAILADFERRGIAYPDTPEDRRLAQVVIDQIRVAPAYASYLPSATEPVLAPILTALQRQPGDKRGAAYWAATAGITERTLLRHCQQHLGMSFNEWRQRLRVVSALEMLDAGQPVQAVSRELGYSTPSAFIAMFQRLTGQSPDSARKRAAAPA
;
A
#
# COMPACT_ATOMS: atom_id res chain seq x y z
N MET A 1 0.43 18.77 -1.40
CA MET A 1 -0.78 17.92 -1.34
C MET A 1 -1.27 17.66 0.09
N ARG A 2 -0.45 17.10 1.01
CA ARG A 2 -0.87 16.86 2.42
C ARG A 2 -1.41 18.13 3.12
N ALA A 3 -0.75 19.28 2.96
CA ALA A 3 -1.17 20.54 3.58
C ALA A 3 -2.57 20.99 3.12
N ILE A 4 -2.91 20.82 1.85
CA ILE A 4 -4.21 21.18 1.30
C ILE A 4 -5.30 20.24 1.84
N LEU A 5 -5.04 18.93 1.89
CA LEU A 5 -5.99 17.96 2.43
C LEU A 5 -6.22 18.18 3.94
N ALA A 6 -5.14 18.43 4.70
CA ALA A 6 -5.23 18.75 6.12
C ALA A 6 -5.97 20.07 6.38
N ASP A 7 -5.88 21.05 5.47
CA ASP A 7 -6.64 22.28 5.55
C ASP A 7 -8.14 22.04 5.30
N PHE A 8 -8.48 21.22 4.32
CA PHE A 8 -9.87 20.82 4.05
C PHE A 8 -10.49 20.05 5.23
N GLU A 9 -9.73 19.09 5.81
CA GLU A 9 -10.17 18.35 7.00
C GLU A 9 -10.41 19.29 8.18
N ARG A 10 -9.46 20.17 8.49
CA ARG A 10 -9.56 21.15 9.59
C ARG A 10 -10.76 22.10 9.42
N ARG A 11 -11.06 22.48 8.17
CA ARG A 11 -12.18 23.37 7.82
C ARG A 11 -13.50 22.61 7.63
N GLY A 12 -13.50 21.28 7.72
CA GLY A 12 -14.69 20.44 7.53
C GLY A 12 -15.28 20.50 6.11
N ILE A 13 -14.44 20.76 5.10
CA ILE A 13 -14.89 20.93 3.71
C ILE A 13 -15.06 19.54 3.09
N ALA A 14 -16.31 19.12 2.94
CA ALA A 14 -16.67 17.90 2.21
C ALA A 14 -16.68 18.11 0.69
N TYR A 15 -17.03 19.34 0.24
CA TYR A 15 -17.05 19.73 -1.18
C TYR A 15 -16.46 21.14 -1.35
N PRO A 16 -15.65 21.38 -2.40
CA PRO A 16 -15.05 22.68 -2.68
C PRO A 16 -16.08 23.64 -3.29
N ASP A 17 -16.81 24.38 -2.45
CA ASP A 17 -17.89 25.27 -2.88
C ASP A 17 -17.40 26.65 -3.27
N THR A 18 -16.31 27.15 -2.65
CA THR A 18 -15.75 28.45 -2.99
C THR A 18 -14.79 28.38 -4.20
N PRO A 19 -14.60 29.50 -4.94
CA PRO A 19 -13.60 29.53 -6.03
C PRO A 19 -12.18 29.23 -5.57
N GLU A 20 -11.81 29.61 -4.33
CA GLU A 20 -10.52 29.28 -3.71
C GLU A 20 -10.37 27.78 -3.48
N ASP A 21 -11.37 27.16 -2.88
CA ASP A 21 -11.35 25.73 -2.58
C ASP A 21 -11.32 24.87 -3.86
N ARG A 22 -12.03 25.33 -4.92
CA ARG A 22 -11.97 24.67 -6.24
C ARG A 22 -10.58 24.73 -6.86
N ARG A 23 -9.88 25.89 -6.72
CA ARG A 23 -8.49 25.99 -7.20
C ARG A 23 -7.56 25.09 -6.42
N LEU A 24 -7.68 25.03 -5.10
CA LEU A 24 -6.90 24.11 -4.26
C LEU A 24 -7.19 22.64 -4.58
N ALA A 25 -8.46 22.29 -4.75
CA ALA A 25 -8.85 20.93 -5.18
C ALA A 25 -8.30 20.59 -6.56
N GLN A 26 -8.30 21.54 -7.51
CA GLN A 26 -7.73 21.34 -8.85
C GLN A 26 -6.22 21.05 -8.78
N VAL A 27 -5.48 21.78 -7.94
CA VAL A 27 -4.05 21.51 -7.72
C VAL A 27 -3.83 20.10 -7.17
N VAL A 28 -4.67 19.63 -6.24
CA VAL A 28 -4.59 18.24 -5.73
C VAL A 28 -4.86 17.24 -6.85
N ILE A 29 -5.90 17.46 -7.66
CA ILE A 29 -6.25 16.59 -8.79
C ILE A 29 -5.09 16.54 -9.81
N ASP A 30 -4.51 17.67 -10.16
CA ASP A 30 -3.42 17.75 -11.11
C ASP A 30 -2.16 17.05 -10.58
N GLN A 31 -1.88 17.18 -9.29
CA GLN A 31 -0.79 16.44 -8.64
C GLN A 31 -1.05 14.93 -8.60
N ILE A 32 -2.28 14.48 -8.40
CA ILE A 32 -2.65 13.07 -8.48
C ILE A 32 -2.47 12.53 -9.90
N ARG A 33 -2.83 13.31 -10.93
CA ARG A 33 -2.68 12.91 -12.35
C ARG A 33 -1.23 12.76 -12.78
N VAL A 34 -0.35 13.61 -12.25
CA VAL A 34 1.10 13.58 -12.55
C VAL A 34 1.86 12.65 -11.61
N ALA A 35 1.27 12.29 -10.47
CA ALA A 35 1.90 11.36 -9.54
C ALA A 35 2.11 10.02 -10.25
N PRO A 36 3.33 9.44 -10.17
CA PRO A 36 3.52 8.10 -10.69
C PRO A 36 2.48 7.19 -10.03
N ALA A 37 1.74 6.45 -10.86
CA ALA A 37 0.77 5.46 -10.38
C ALA A 37 1.55 4.32 -9.71
N TYR A 38 1.92 4.52 -8.46
CA TYR A 38 2.46 3.44 -7.67
C TYR A 38 1.38 2.38 -7.47
N ALA A 39 1.79 1.13 -7.33
CA ALA A 39 0.93 0.05 -6.89
C ALA A 39 0.48 0.25 -5.41
N SER A 40 0.15 1.50 -5.05
CA SER A 40 -0.30 1.90 -3.71
C SER A 40 -1.78 1.59 -3.46
N TYR A 41 -2.50 1.20 -4.50
CA TYR A 41 -3.87 0.70 -4.34
C TYR A 41 -3.82 -0.76 -3.89
N LEU A 42 -4.29 -1.01 -2.67
CA LEU A 42 -4.45 -2.34 -2.11
C LEU A 42 -5.94 -2.66 -2.09
N PRO A 43 -6.45 -3.52 -3.00
CA PRO A 43 -7.86 -3.92 -2.97
C PRO A 43 -8.18 -4.66 -1.68
N SER A 44 -9.35 -4.39 -1.12
CA SER A 44 -9.93 -5.13 -0.01
C SER A 44 -11.11 -5.98 -0.50
N ALA A 45 -11.43 -7.03 0.22
CA ALA A 45 -12.61 -7.83 -0.02
C ALA A 45 -13.40 -7.98 1.29
N THR A 46 -14.72 -7.90 1.19
CA THR A 46 -15.65 -8.19 2.29
C THR A 46 -16.13 -9.64 2.27
N GLU A 47 -15.64 -10.41 1.30
CA GLU A 47 -15.96 -11.83 1.14
C GLU A 47 -15.49 -12.61 2.39
N PRO A 48 -16.38 -13.45 3.01
CA PRO A 48 -16.14 -14.03 4.34
C PRO A 48 -14.86 -14.87 4.48
N VAL A 49 -14.40 -15.48 3.39
CA VAL A 49 -13.17 -16.31 3.40
C VAL A 49 -11.91 -15.45 3.30
N LEU A 50 -11.92 -14.42 2.44
CA LEU A 50 -10.75 -13.57 2.21
C LEU A 50 -10.58 -12.52 3.31
N ALA A 51 -11.65 -11.89 3.76
CA ALA A 51 -11.56 -10.76 4.69
C ALA A 51 -10.71 -11.04 5.95
N PRO A 52 -10.86 -12.18 6.65
CA PRO A 52 -10.02 -12.51 7.80
C PRO A 52 -8.54 -12.69 7.43
N ILE A 53 -8.26 -13.34 6.28
CA ILE A 53 -6.90 -13.57 5.79
C ILE A 53 -6.21 -12.24 5.47
N LEU A 54 -6.89 -11.36 4.71
CA LEU A 54 -6.36 -10.06 4.33
C LEU A 54 -6.10 -9.20 5.57
N THR A 55 -7.02 -9.18 6.52
CA THR A 55 -6.86 -8.45 7.78
C THR A 55 -5.68 -8.96 8.59
N ALA A 56 -5.49 -10.28 8.70
CA ALA A 56 -4.35 -10.87 9.40
C ALA A 56 -3.02 -10.48 8.72
N LEU A 57 -2.96 -10.52 7.39
CA LEU A 57 -1.79 -10.13 6.63
C LEU A 57 -1.49 -8.63 6.73
N GLN A 58 -2.51 -7.77 6.75
CA GLN A 58 -2.35 -6.33 6.95
C GLN A 58 -1.75 -5.99 8.33
N ARG A 59 -2.11 -6.75 9.36
CA ARG A 59 -1.50 -6.61 10.69
C ARG A 59 -0.04 -7.07 10.73
N GLN A 60 0.34 -7.97 9.84
CA GLN A 60 1.68 -8.56 9.81
C GLN A 60 2.18 -8.70 8.35
N PRO A 61 2.55 -7.57 7.70
CA PRO A 61 2.92 -7.57 6.27
C PRO A 61 4.14 -8.43 5.94
N GLY A 62 5.02 -8.63 6.94
CA GLY A 62 6.22 -9.47 6.82
C GLY A 62 5.98 -10.96 6.97
N ASP A 63 4.74 -11.42 7.17
CA ASP A 63 4.42 -12.84 7.26
C ASP A 63 4.97 -13.61 6.06
N LYS A 64 5.63 -14.75 6.32
CA LYS A 64 6.27 -15.58 5.28
C LYS A 64 5.43 -16.79 4.85
N ARG A 65 4.33 -17.07 5.55
CA ARG A 65 3.48 -18.24 5.27
C ARG A 65 2.83 -18.11 3.90
N GLY A 66 2.80 -19.19 3.16
CA GLY A 66 2.28 -19.26 1.79
C GLY A 66 0.76 -19.38 1.71
N ALA A 67 0.23 -19.41 0.47
CA ALA A 67 -1.20 -19.54 0.20
C ALA A 67 -1.78 -20.84 0.79
N ALA A 68 -1.03 -21.95 0.75
CA ALA A 68 -1.46 -23.23 1.32
C ALA A 68 -1.78 -23.13 2.82
N TYR A 69 -0.93 -22.42 3.59
CA TYR A 69 -1.16 -22.20 5.01
C TYR A 69 -2.46 -21.41 5.25
N TRP A 70 -2.63 -20.29 4.55
CA TRP A 70 -3.78 -19.43 4.71
C TRP A 70 -5.08 -20.09 4.25
N ALA A 71 -5.02 -20.90 3.19
CA ALA A 71 -6.14 -21.72 2.75
C ALA A 71 -6.57 -22.74 3.83
N ALA A 72 -5.60 -23.46 4.40
CA ALA A 72 -5.86 -24.42 5.48
C ALA A 72 -6.47 -23.74 6.71
N THR A 73 -5.99 -22.55 7.09
CA THR A 73 -6.54 -21.76 8.20
C THR A 73 -8.02 -21.39 7.96
N ALA A 74 -8.41 -21.17 6.72
CA ALA A 74 -9.78 -20.85 6.32
C ALA A 74 -10.64 -22.08 6.01
N GLY A 75 -10.10 -23.29 6.18
CA GLY A 75 -10.83 -24.54 5.91
C GLY A 75 -11.11 -24.81 4.42
N ILE A 76 -10.29 -24.24 3.52
CA ILE A 76 -10.44 -24.38 2.06
C ILE A 76 -9.13 -24.90 1.43
N THR A 77 -9.22 -25.29 0.15
CA THR A 77 -8.02 -25.64 -0.62
C THR A 77 -7.27 -24.41 -1.12
N GLU A 78 -5.96 -24.54 -1.35
CA GLU A 78 -5.15 -23.47 -1.96
C GLU A 78 -5.73 -23.00 -3.30
N ARG A 79 -6.15 -23.93 -4.16
CA ARG A 79 -6.82 -23.63 -5.44
C ARG A 79 -8.06 -22.74 -5.24
N THR A 80 -8.85 -23.02 -4.21
CA THR A 80 -10.02 -22.22 -3.89
C THR A 80 -9.64 -20.82 -3.46
N LEU A 81 -8.63 -20.68 -2.56
CA LEU A 81 -8.12 -19.37 -2.14
C LEU A 81 -7.62 -18.54 -3.34
N LEU A 82 -6.81 -19.14 -4.21
CA LEU A 82 -6.30 -18.43 -5.40
C LEU A 82 -7.41 -17.96 -6.34
N ARG A 83 -8.45 -18.78 -6.52
CA ARG A 83 -9.64 -18.40 -7.30
C ARG A 83 -10.38 -17.23 -6.65
N HIS A 84 -10.60 -17.24 -5.33
CA HIS A 84 -11.24 -16.14 -4.60
C HIS A 84 -10.44 -14.85 -4.74
N CYS A 85 -9.11 -14.90 -4.63
CA CYS A 85 -8.27 -13.74 -4.86
C CYS A 85 -8.48 -13.15 -6.26
N GLN A 86 -8.48 -14.00 -7.29
CA GLN A 86 -8.69 -13.53 -8.67
C GLN A 86 -10.08 -12.93 -8.87
N GLN A 87 -11.11 -13.52 -8.30
CA GLN A 87 -12.51 -13.06 -8.44
C GLN A 87 -12.78 -11.77 -7.67
N HIS A 88 -12.29 -11.64 -6.43
CA HIS A 88 -12.69 -10.56 -5.53
C HIS A 88 -11.64 -9.44 -5.42
N LEU A 89 -10.37 -9.71 -5.74
CA LEU A 89 -9.29 -8.71 -5.72
C LEU A 89 -8.81 -8.33 -7.13
N GLY A 90 -9.17 -9.10 -8.17
CA GLY A 90 -8.69 -8.90 -9.53
C GLY A 90 -7.21 -9.23 -9.74
N MET A 91 -6.57 -9.93 -8.78
CA MET A 91 -5.14 -10.26 -8.82
C MET A 91 -4.82 -11.54 -8.05
N SER A 92 -3.61 -12.07 -8.25
CA SER A 92 -3.14 -13.24 -7.51
C SER A 92 -2.87 -12.90 -6.04
N PHE A 93 -2.91 -13.93 -5.17
CA PHE A 93 -2.55 -13.82 -3.75
C PHE A 93 -1.14 -13.26 -3.53
N ASN A 94 -0.16 -13.71 -4.33
CA ASN A 94 1.21 -13.23 -4.23
C ASN A 94 1.36 -11.78 -4.68
N GLU A 95 0.66 -11.37 -5.72
CA GLU A 95 0.64 -9.98 -6.18
C GLU A 95 0.05 -9.07 -5.12
N TRP A 96 -1.07 -9.44 -4.53
CA TRP A 96 -1.69 -8.70 -3.44
C TRP A 96 -0.73 -8.54 -2.25
N ARG A 97 -0.04 -9.61 -1.85
CA ARG A 97 0.98 -9.54 -0.79
C ARG A 97 2.17 -8.64 -1.12
N GLN A 98 2.60 -8.61 -2.36
CA GLN A 98 3.66 -7.68 -2.78
C GLN A 98 3.18 -6.23 -2.71
N ARG A 99 1.96 -5.95 -3.14
CA ARG A 99 1.36 -4.61 -3.01
C ARG A 99 1.20 -4.20 -1.53
N LEU A 100 0.73 -5.09 -0.69
CA LEU A 100 0.66 -4.85 0.76
C LEU A 100 2.03 -4.42 1.32
N ARG A 101 3.09 -5.16 0.99
CA ARG A 101 4.44 -4.80 1.43
C ARG A 101 4.92 -3.45 0.90
N VAL A 102 4.54 -3.07 -0.31
CA VAL A 102 4.85 -1.74 -0.85
C VAL A 102 4.12 -0.65 -0.07
N VAL A 103 2.81 -0.82 0.17
CA VAL A 103 2.02 0.15 0.95
C VAL A 103 2.60 0.31 2.35
N SER A 104 2.85 -0.79 3.05
CA SER A 104 3.46 -0.76 4.40
C SER A 104 4.87 -0.17 4.38
N ALA A 105 5.68 -0.46 3.34
CA ALA A 105 7.00 0.16 3.17
C ALA A 105 6.91 1.67 3.02
N LEU A 106 5.97 2.17 2.24
CA LEU A 106 5.78 3.61 2.04
C LEU A 106 5.42 4.30 3.36
N GLU A 107 4.52 3.71 4.16
CA GLU A 107 4.14 4.23 5.48
C GLU A 107 5.34 4.28 6.43
N MET A 108 6.13 3.22 6.50
CA MET A 108 7.32 3.13 7.35
C MET A 108 8.42 4.12 6.92
N LEU A 109 8.67 4.23 5.61
CA LEU A 109 9.64 5.17 5.05
C LEU A 109 9.22 6.63 5.27
N ASP A 110 7.92 6.90 5.17
CA ASP A 110 7.31 8.20 5.44
C ASP A 110 7.44 8.59 6.93
N ALA A 111 7.37 7.60 7.82
CA ALA A 111 7.66 7.75 9.24
C ALA A 111 9.17 7.87 9.56
N GLY A 112 10.03 7.92 8.54
CA GLY A 112 11.47 8.11 8.68
C GLY A 112 12.27 6.84 8.98
N GLN A 113 11.66 5.67 8.95
CA GLN A 113 12.37 4.41 9.26
C GLN A 113 13.49 4.13 8.25
N PRO A 114 14.65 3.61 8.70
CA PRO A 114 15.75 3.26 7.81
C PRO A 114 15.38 2.04 6.96
N VAL A 115 15.85 2.04 5.71
CA VAL A 115 15.55 0.99 4.70
C VAL A 115 15.84 -0.42 5.21
N GLN A 116 16.90 -0.60 6.00
CA GLN A 116 17.26 -1.90 6.58
C GLN A 116 16.23 -2.40 7.60
N ALA A 117 15.67 -1.49 8.42
CA ALA A 117 14.62 -1.83 9.38
C ALA A 117 13.34 -2.23 8.66
N VAL A 118 12.91 -1.42 7.68
CA VAL A 118 11.74 -1.69 6.83
C VAL A 118 11.87 -3.07 6.13
N SER A 119 13.02 -3.35 5.52
CA SER A 119 13.30 -4.63 4.86
C SER A 119 13.09 -5.81 5.81
N ARG A 120 13.62 -5.73 7.02
CA ARG A 120 13.51 -6.80 8.03
C ARG A 120 12.08 -6.99 8.50
N GLU A 121 11.37 -5.89 8.78
CA GLU A 121 9.98 -5.90 9.25
C GLU A 121 9.04 -6.48 8.20
N LEU A 122 9.30 -6.21 6.93
CA LEU A 122 8.55 -6.78 5.80
C LEU A 122 8.99 -8.21 5.43
N GLY A 123 9.86 -8.84 6.24
CA GLY A 123 10.21 -10.24 6.13
C GLY A 123 11.22 -10.59 5.04
N TYR A 124 11.96 -9.62 4.52
CA TYR A 124 13.03 -9.89 3.55
C TYR A 124 14.29 -10.38 4.25
N SER A 125 14.95 -11.37 3.66
CA SER A 125 16.21 -11.91 4.18
C SER A 125 17.40 -10.95 3.99
N THR A 126 17.33 -10.08 2.96
CA THR A 126 18.35 -9.09 2.67
C THR A 126 17.71 -7.76 2.25
N PRO A 127 18.33 -6.62 2.58
CA PRO A 127 17.89 -5.32 2.09
C PRO A 127 17.86 -5.23 0.56
N SER A 128 18.81 -5.88 -0.12
CA SER A 128 18.87 -5.89 -1.59
C SER A 128 17.63 -6.52 -2.23
N ALA A 129 17.12 -7.62 -1.67
CA ALA A 129 15.90 -8.26 -2.16
C ALA A 129 14.67 -7.34 -1.99
N PHE A 130 14.58 -6.63 -0.88
CA PHE A 130 13.56 -5.62 -0.65
C PHE A 130 13.68 -4.46 -1.65
N ILE A 131 14.87 -3.89 -1.82
CA ILE A 131 15.12 -2.77 -2.74
C ILE A 131 14.73 -3.14 -4.16
N ALA A 132 15.12 -4.33 -4.63
CA ALA A 132 14.78 -4.81 -5.98
C ALA A 132 13.26 -4.95 -6.17
N MET A 133 12.56 -5.52 -5.20
CA MET A 133 11.10 -5.64 -5.24
C MET A 133 10.44 -4.25 -5.25
N PHE A 134 10.86 -3.36 -4.35
CA PHE A 134 10.30 -2.03 -4.21
C PHE A 134 10.50 -1.20 -5.49
N GLN A 135 11.71 -1.20 -6.06
CA GLN A 135 12.01 -0.52 -7.33
C GLN A 135 11.18 -1.05 -8.49
N ARG A 136 11.04 -2.37 -8.59
CA ARG A 136 10.24 -3.01 -9.64
C ARG A 136 8.78 -2.57 -9.60
N LEU A 137 8.20 -2.43 -8.41
CA LEU A 137 6.77 -2.12 -8.22
C LEU A 137 6.48 -0.62 -8.17
N THR A 138 7.45 0.20 -7.75
CA THR A 138 7.24 1.65 -7.57
C THR A 138 7.99 2.52 -8.57
N GLY A 139 8.93 1.95 -9.33
CA GLY A 139 9.79 2.69 -10.25
C GLY A 139 10.86 3.56 -9.57
N GLN A 140 10.98 3.53 -8.24
CA GLN A 140 11.93 4.34 -7.48
C GLN A 140 12.61 3.55 -6.35
N SER A 141 13.75 4.04 -5.84
CA SER A 141 14.39 3.41 -4.69
C SER A 141 13.68 3.76 -3.37
N PRO A 142 13.76 2.89 -2.34
CA PRO A 142 13.25 3.20 -1.01
C PRO A 142 13.86 4.47 -0.39
N ASP A 143 15.16 4.72 -0.63
CA ASP A 143 15.82 5.94 -0.16
C ASP A 143 15.28 7.21 -0.82
N SER A 144 14.96 7.14 -2.12
CA SER A 144 14.32 8.26 -2.83
C SER A 144 12.92 8.53 -2.30
N ALA A 145 12.15 7.48 -2.01
CA ALA A 145 10.83 7.60 -1.40
C ALA A 145 10.93 8.28 -0.02
N ARG A 146 11.85 7.83 0.84
CA ARG A 146 12.08 8.39 2.18
C ARG A 146 12.51 9.86 2.13
N LYS A 147 13.43 10.22 1.24
CA LYS A 147 13.90 11.63 1.10
C LYS A 147 12.79 12.56 0.65
N ARG A 148 11.89 12.08 -0.22
CA ARG A 148 10.74 12.86 -0.67
C ARG A 148 9.74 13.12 0.47
N ALA A 149 9.54 12.14 1.34
CA ALA A 149 8.70 12.27 2.52
C ALA A 149 9.27 13.27 3.54
N ALA A 150 10.60 13.34 3.67
CA ALA A 150 11.30 14.24 4.58
C ALA A 150 11.50 15.66 4.03
N ALA A 151 11.24 15.91 2.74
CA ALA A 151 11.33 17.24 2.16
C ALA A 151 10.20 18.12 2.67
N PRO A 152 10.48 19.30 3.26
CA PRO A 152 9.44 20.24 3.65
C PRO A 152 8.66 20.71 2.42
N ALA A 153 7.34 20.79 2.57
CA ALA A 153 6.42 21.30 1.55
C ALA A 153 6.57 22.82 1.36
#